data_a8ef3d88269a3dfe93871f819e04027b
#
_entry.id   a8ef3d88269a3dfe93871f819e04027b
#
_cell.length_a   1.000
_cell.length_b   1.000
_cell.length_c   1.000
_cell.angle_alpha   90.00
_cell.angle_beta   90.00
_cell.angle_gamma   90.00
#
_symmetry.space_group_name_H-M   'P 1'
#
loop_
_entity.id
_entity.type
_entity.pdbx_description
1 polymer ?
#
loop_
_entity_poly.entity_id
_entity_poly.type
_entity_poly.pdbx_seq_one_letter_code
_entity_poly.pdbx_strand_id
1 'polypeptide(L)'
;MISEKVEIKRKIIINMEYMASNLNGQKQLISSKNILFIQDIDGVCIPLVKDPMTRELEAKYIYAVKEFAEEFFVLTCGEHEGPRGVNRIIERSLRSTTEPKNKKLYLRGLAACGVEYQDSNGEISFEGVSEKELSFLYKVPTLIRPKFNYIVKNIFPELSQEDINFHAVKSICETRFSPTINFNSLFDLVLEDSDKRKLIQISFEKMMNEIILKAESEGLKNSFFLHISPNLGNKNGRETIKLSSQDDIGST
;
A
#
# COMPACT_ATOMS: atom_id res chain seq x y z
N MET A 1 -37.79 11.37 -8.16
CA MET A 1 -36.86 10.21 -8.07
C MET A 1 -36.43 9.89 -9.51
N ILE A 2 -35.36 10.50 -9.97
CA ILE A 2 -34.82 10.30 -11.32
C ILE A 2 -33.57 9.47 -11.12
N SER A 3 -33.64 8.22 -11.56
CA SER A 3 -32.49 7.32 -11.67
C SER A 3 -31.62 7.80 -12.84
N GLU A 4 -30.56 8.54 -12.57
CA GLU A 4 -29.51 8.73 -13.56
C GLU A 4 -28.75 7.40 -13.74
N LYS A 5 -29.03 6.75 -14.88
CA LYS A 5 -28.17 5.67 -15.37
C LYS A 5 -26.83 6.26 -15.71
N VAL A 6 -25.82 5.99 -14.91
CA VAL A 6 -24.42 6.24 -15.27
C VAL A 6 -24.08 5.28 -16.40
N GLU A 7 -24.01 5.79 -17.61
CA GLU A 7 -23.59 5.05 -18.80
C GLU A 7 -22.06 4.86 -18.69
N ILE A 8 -21.64 3.70 -18.19
CA ILE A 8 -20.22 3.33 -18.19
C ILE A 8 -19.79 3.10 -19.63
N LYS A 9 -19.23 4.13 -20.26
CA LYS A 9 -18.57 3.99 -21.56
C LYS A 9 -17.40 3.03 -21.40
N ARG A 10 -17.34 1.98 -22.20
CA ARG A 10 -16.26 0.98 -22.23
C ARG A 10 -14.91 1.70 -22.29
N LYS A 11 -14.12 1.59 -21.23
CA LYS A 11 -12.73 2.05 -21.19
C LYS A 11 -11.83 0.90 -21.65
N ILE A 12 -10.90 1.19 -22.52
CA ILE A 12 -9.90 0.23 -22.99
C ILE A 12 -8.76 0.27 -22.00
N ILE A 13 -8.50 -0.84 -21.31
CA ILE A 13 -7.28 -1.02 -20.52
C ILE A 13 -6.17 -1.39 -21.49
N ILE A 14 -5.13 -0.57 -21.56
CA ILE A 14 -4.00 -0.77 -22.46
C ILE A 14 -2.76 -1.07 -21.63
N ASN A 15 -2.14 -2.21 -21.93
CA ASN A 15 -0.88 -2.59 -21.31
C ASN A 15 0.25 -1.67 -21.82
N MET A 16 0.90 -0.92 -20.93
CA MET A 16 1.93 0.06 -21.26
C MET A 16 3.17 -0.55 -21.90
N GLU A 17 3.51 -1.80 -21.62
CA GLU A 17 4.65 -2.49 -22.28
C GLU A 17 4.41 -2.68 -23.77
N TYR A 18 3.19 -2.99 -24.17
CA TYR A 18 2.82 -3.10 -25.59
C TYR A 18 2.88 -1.75 -26.30
N MET A 19 2.64 -0.65 -25.57
CA MET A 19 2.63 0.71 -26.12
C MET A 19 4.03 1.30 -26.30
N ALA A 20 4.99 0.95 -25.42
CA ALA A 20 6.38 1.41 -25.53
C ALA A 20 7.05 0.94 -26.84
N SER A 21 6.58 -0.16 -27.42
CA SER A 21 7.11 -0.74 -28.67
C SER A 21 6.47 -0.21 -29.96
N ASN A 22 5.37 0.57 -29.87
CA ASN A 22 4.61 0.98 -31.06
C ASN A 22 4.34 2.49 -31.10
N LEU A 23 5.23 3.25 -31.72
CA LEU A 23 5.14 4.70 -31.91
C LEU A 23 3.84 5.19 -32.55
N ASN A 24 3.22 4.40 -33.45
CA ASN A 24 1.97 4.75 -34.09
C ASN A 24 0.77 4.57 -33.15
N GLY A 25 0.79 3.55 -32.27
CA GLY A 25 -0.19 3.35 -31.23
C GLY A 25 -0.18 4.49 -30.20
N GLN A 26 1.01 4.97 -29.83
CA GLN A 26 1.16 6.11 -28.92
C GLN A 26 0.55 7.39 -29.48
N LYS A 27 0.75 7.68 -30.77
CA LYS A 27 0.16 8.86 -31.42
C LYS A 27 -1.36 8.79 -31.53
N GLN A 28 -1.92 7.61 -31.78
CA GLN A 28 -3.37 7.41 -31.78
C GLN A 28 -4.00 7.58 -30.41
N LEU A 29 -3.32 7.15 -29.34
CA LEU A 29 -3.79 7.33 -27.97
C LEU A 29 -3.79 8.80 -27.55
N ILE A 30 -2.71 9.52 -27.80
CA ILE A 30 -2.59 10.95 -27.48
C ILE A 30 -3.67 11.77 -28.20
N SER A 31 -4.15 11.31 -29.36
CA SER A 31 -5.22 11.99 -30.14
C SER A 31 -6.64 11.59 -29.70
N SER A 32 -6.82 10.57 -28.89
CA SER A 32 -8.15 10.13 -28.46
C SER A 32 -8.63 10.91 -27.23
N LYS A 33 -9.84 11.49 -27.34
CA LYS A 33 -10.41 12.40 -26.32
C LYS A 33 -11.00 11.71 -25.07
N ASN A 34 -10.80 10.41 -24.86
CA ASN A 34 -11.44 9.67 -23.76
C ASN A 34 -10.52 8.58 -23.20
N ILE A 35 -9.30 8.96 -22.81
CA ILE A 35 -8.36 8.05 -22.14
C ILE A 35 -8.36 8.33 -20.65
N LEU A 36 -8.36 7.29 -19.84
CA LEU A 36 -7.99 7.34 -18.43
C LEU A 36 -6.72 6.52 -18.24
N PHE A 37 -5.68 7.16 -17.74
CA PHE A 37 -4.46 6.49 -17.29
C PHE A 37 -4.66 6.03 -15.85
N ILE A 38 -4.59 4.73 -15.61
CA ILE A 38 -4.55 4.17 -14.27
C ILE A 38 -3.16 3.56 -14.09
N GLN A 39 -2.44 4.03 -13.08
CA GLN A 39 -1.05 3.66 -12.89
C GLN A 39 -0.76 3.23 -11.45
N ASP A 40 -0.12 2.05 -11.30
CA ASP A 40 0.47 1.64 -10.04
C ASP A 40 1.77 2.43 -9.77
N ILE A 41 2.13 2.56 -8.51
CA ILE A 41 3.28 3.35 -8.07
C ILE A 41 4.49 2.45 -7.84
N ASP A 42 4.37 1.49 -6.94
CA ASP A 42 5.49 0.64 -6.51
C ASP A 42 5.83 -0.41 -7.59
N GLY A 43 7.05 -0.36 -8.11
CA GLY A 43 7.51 -1.25 -9.17
C GLY A 43 7.21 -0.76 -10.59
N VAL A 44 6.47 0.33 -10.75
CA VAL A 44 6.13 0.94 -12.05
C VAL A 44 6.77 2.33 -12.17
N CYS A 45 6.40 3.28 -11.30
CA CYS A 45 6.97 4.63 -11.30
C CYS A 45 8.16 4.73 -10.34
N ILE A 46 8.19 3.89 -9.32
CA ILE A 46 9.20 3.84 -8.29
C ILE A 46 9.78 2.42 -8.26
N PRO A 47 11.10 2.24 -8.26
CA PRO A 47 11.70 0.92 -8.08
C PRO A 47 11.26 0.28 -6.77
N LEU A 48 11.11 -1.04 -6.76
CA LEU A 48 10.91 -1.79 -5.52
C LEU A 48 12.17 -1.68 -4.66
N VAL A 49 12.00 -1.21 -3.43
CA VAL A 49 13.09 -1.00 -2.47
C VAL A 49 12.79 -1.72 -1.15
N LYS A 50 13.85 -2.17 -0.46
CA LYS A 50 13.71 -2.80 0.87
C LYS A 50 13.21 -1.81 1.92
N ASP A 51 13.71 -0.56 1.91
CA ASP A 51 13.30 0.50 2.81
C ASP A 51 12.37 1.49 2.10
N PRO A 52 11.08 1.53 2.45
CA PRO A 52 10.12 2.47 1.86
C PRO A 52 10.48 3.94 2.01
N MET A 53 11.30 4.27 3.01
CA MET A 53 11.75 5.65 3.22
C MET A 53 12.74 6.13 2.17
N THR A 54 13.29 5.23 1.36
CA THR A 54 14.22 5.55 0.25
C THR A 54 13.53 5.68 -1.10
N ARG A 55 12.19 5.58 -1.15
CA ARG A 55 11.43 5.75 -2.40
C ARG A 55 11.51 7.19 -2.88
N GLU A 56 11.74 7.34 -4.19
CA GLU A 56 11.82 8.65 -4.86
C GLU A 56 11.05 8.61 -6.18
N LEU A 57 10.42 9.73 -6.53
CA LEU A 57 9.84 10.02 -7.84
C LEU A 57 10.64 11.13 -8.51
N GLU A 58 10.85 11.02 -9.81
CA GLU A 58 11.47 12.15 -10.51
C GLU A 58 10.54 13.36 -10.54
N ALA A 59 11.06 14.54 -10.20
CA ALA A 59 10.27 15.77 -10.21
C ALA A 59 9.61 16.03 -11.58
N LYS A 60 10.33 15.71 -12.69
CA LYS A 60 9.78 15.85 -14.05
C LYS A 60 8.55 14.98 -14.27
N TYR A 61 8.48 13.78 -13.65
CA TYR A 61 7.30 12.92 -13.73
C TYR A 61 6.10 13.55 -13.03
N ILE A 62 6.30 14.11 -11.84
CA ILE A 62 5.24 14.78 -11.07
C ILE A 62 4.63 15.93 -11.87
N TYR A 63 5.45 16.74 -12.51
CA TYR A 63 4.97 17.84 -13.37
C TYR A 63 4.30 17.33 -14.66
N ALA A 64 4.84 16.27 -15.27
CA ALA A 64 4.25 15.70 -16.47
C ALA A 64 2.85 15.10 -16.21
N VAL A 65 2.64 14.43 -15.08
CA VAL A 65 1.32 13.88 -14.70
C VAL A 65 0.29 14.98 -14.57
N LYS A 66 0.67 16.16 -14.09
CA LYS A 66 -0.24 17.30 -13.99
C LYS A 66 -0.87 17.71 -15.33
N GLU A 67 -0.16 17.55 -16.44
CA GLU A 67 -0.67 17.89 -17.76
C GLU A 67 -1.83 16.99 -18.20
N PHE A 68 -1.97 15.82 -17.57
CA PHE A 68 -3.07 14.88 -17.81
C PHE A 68 -4.22 15.04 -16.82
N ALA A 69 -4.04 15.87 -15.76
CA ALA A 69 -5.06 16.26 -14.78
C ALA A 69 -6.14 15.21 -14.51
N GLU A 70 -7.32 15.35 -15.15
CA GLU A 70 -8.49 14.51 -14.92
C GLU A 70 -8.39 13.11 -15.55
N GLU A 71 -7.49 12.92 -16.52
CA GLU A 71 -7.28 11.64 -17.20
C GLU A 71 -6.26 10.74 -16.52
N PHE A 72 -5.57 11.19 -15.46
CA PHE A 72 -4.58 10.41 -14.74
C PHE A 72 -5.08 10.01 -13.35
N PHE A 73 -4.85 8.74 -13.00
CA PHE A 73 -5.28 8.15 -11.76
C PHE A 73 -4.23 7.17 -11.24
N VAL A 74 -3.86 7.26 -9.97
CA VAL A 74 -3.03 6.23 -9.34
C VAL A 74 -3.88 5.19 -8.65
N LEU A 75 -3.39 3.95 -8.64
CA LEU A 75 -3.96 2.85 -7.89
C LEU A 75 -2.82 2.15 -7.16
N THR A 76 -2.75 2.27 -5.85
CA THR A 76 -1.66 1.70 -5.06
C THR A 76 -2.15 1.06 -3.77
N CYS A 77 -1.45 0.00 -3.34
CA CYS A 77 -1.67 -0.60 -2.03
C CYS A 77 -0.98 0.15 -0.88
N GLY A 78 -0.11 1.13 -1.19
CA GLY A 78 0.40 2.09 -0.21
C GLY A 78 -0.66 3.12 0.16
N GLU A 79 -0.37 3.97 1.14
CA GLU A 79 -1.22 5.10 1.54
C GLU A 79 -0.76 6.39 0.86
N HIS A 80 -1.66 7.37 0.71
CA HIS A 80 -1.27 8.71 0.28
C HIS A 80 -0.54 9.46 1.40
N GLU A 81 -1.06 9.40 2.61
CA GLU A 81 -0.50 10.08 3.78
C GLU A 81 0.49 9.20 4.58
N GLY A 82 1.04 9.79 5.64
CA GLY A 82 1.95 9.14 6.56
C GLY A 82 3.42 9.20 6.11
N PRO A 83 4.34 8.74 6.95
CA PRO A 83 5.79 8.83 6.68
C PRO A 83 6.24 8.09 5.42
N ARG A 84 5.51 7.03 5.07
CA ARG A 84 5.75 6.17 3.90
C ARG A 84 4.80 6.45 2.74
N GLY A 85 3.92 7.45 2.88
CA GLY A 85 2.89 7.78 1.92
C GLY A 85 3.42 8.40 0.63
N VAL A 86 2.61 8.31 -0.42
CA VAL A 86 2.93 8.87 -1.75
C VAL A 86 3.17 10.38 -1.66
N ASN A 87 2.40 11.08 -0.82
CA ASN A 87 2.54 12.53 -0.63
C ASN A 87 3.92 12.90 -0.09
N ARG A 88 4.47 12.14 0.85
CA ARG A 88 5.82 12.35 1.37
C ARG A 88 6.90 12.10 0.33
N ILE A 89 6.68 11.17 -0.59
CA ILE A 89 7.59 10.94 -1.71
C ILE A 89 7.60 12.16 -2.63
N ILE A 90 6.43 12.69 -2.97
CA ILE A 90 6.28 13.90 -3.80
C ILE A 90 6.95 15.11 -3.14
N GLU A 91 6.65 15.35 -1.87
CA GLU A 91 7.23 16.47 -1.09
C GLU A 91 8.76 16.41 -1.03
N ARG A 92 9.33 15.21 -0.84
CA ARG A 92 10.79 15.01 -0.87
C ARG A 92 11.38 15.25 -2.25
N SER A 93 10.74 14.70 -3.28
CA SER A 93 11.19 14.86 -4.67
C SER A 93 11.21 16.32 -5.12
N LEU A 94 10.23 17.10 -4.67
CA LEU A 94 10.15 18.56 -4.93
C LEU A 94 10.90 19.40 -3.92
N ARG A 95 11.43 18.81 -2.84
CA ARG A 95 12.08 19.50 -1.72
C ARG A 95 11.20 20.59 -1.11
N SER A 96 9.88 20.38 -1.11
CA SER A 96 8.89 21.35 -0.63
C SER A 96 7.65 20.62 -0.11
N THR A 97 7.14 21.04 1.04
CA THR A 97 5.88 20.56 1.62
C THR A 97 4.67 21.39 1.19
N THR A 98 4.90 22.58 0.65
CA THR A 98 3.83 23.53 0.28
C THR A 98 3.58 23.57 -1.23
N GLU A 99 4.61 23.34 -2.04
CA GLU A 99 4.50 23.40 -3.49
C GLU A 99 3.50 22.37 -4.06
N PRO A 100 3.48 21.11 -3.61
CA PRO A 100 2.51 20.15 -4.11
C PRO A 100 1.07 20.63 -3.94
N LYS A 101 0.73 21.19 -2.79
CA LYS A 101 -0.61 21.71 -2.51
C LYS A 101 -0.91 22.95 -3.36
N ASN A 102 -0.01 23.93 -3.38
CA ASN A 102 -0.22 25.18 -4.09
C ASN A 102 -0.35 25.01 -5.61
N LYS A 103 0.36 24.05 -6.16
CA LYS A 103 0.37 23.76 -7.61
C LYS A 103 -0.50 22.56 -8.00
N LYS A 104 -1.23 21.93 -7.06
CA LYS A 104 -2.05 20.74 -7.30
C LYS A 104 -1.23 19.61 -7.94
N LEU A 105 -0.13 19.23 -7.29
CA LEU A 105 0.81 18.22 -7.78
C LEU A 105 0.69 16.88 -7.05
N TYR A 106 -0.25 16.74 -6.11
CA TYR A 106 -0.51 15.44 -5.51
C TYR A 106 -1.16 14.51 -6.55
N LEU A 107 -0.76 13.25 -6.51
CA LEU A 107 -1.27 12.26 -7.45
C LEU A 107 -2.67 11.83 -7.02
N ARG A 108 -3.64 12.20 -7.85
CA ARG A 108 -5.04 11.80 -7.68
C ARG A 108 -5.20 10.29 -7.83
N GLY A 109 -6.02 9.67 -6.98
CA GLY A 109 -6.34 8.25 -7.15
C GLY A 109 -6.67 7.52 -5.87
N LEU A 110 -6.65 6.19 -5.96
CA LEU A 110 -6.95 5.29 -4.87
C LEU A 110 -5.66 4.73 -4.26
N ALA A 111 -5.62 4.72 -2.94
CA ALA A 111 -4.54 4.19 -2.13
C ALA A 111 -5.09 3.26 -1.04
N ALA A 112 -4.21 2.68 -0.22
CA ALA A 112 -4.57 1.74 0.84
C ALA A 112 -5.48 0.61 0.33
N CYS A 113 -5.13 0.04 -0.85
CA CYS A 113 -5.92 -1.00 -1.52
C CYS A 113 -7.36 -0.57 -1.89
N GLY A 114 -7.59 0.73 -2.11
CA GLY A 114 -8.88 1.27 -2.56
C GLY A 114 -9.70 2.01 -1.50
N VAL A 115 -9.29 1.95 -0.23
CA VAL A 115 -9.99 2.62 0.88
C VAL A 115 -9.84 4.13 0.86
N GLU A 116 -8.68 4.60 0.43
CA GLU A 116 -8.28 6.00 0.49
C GLU A 116 -8.36 6.62 -0.91
N TYR A 117 -9.26 7.56 -1.11
CA TYR A 117 -9.30 8.37 -2.32
C TYR A 117 -8.67 9.73 -2.05
N GLN A 118 -7.80 10.17 -2.95
CA GLN A 118 -7.20 11.50 -2.91
C GLN A 118 -7.49 12.27 -4.20
N ASP A 119 -7.83 13.54 -4.07
CA ASP A 119 -7.90 14.49 -5.18
C ASP A 119 -6.53 15.14 -5.47
N SER A 120 -6.45 15.98 -6.52
CA SER A 120 -5.22 16.69 -6.90
C SER A 120 -4.79 17.79 -5.92
N ASN A 121 -5.66 18.21 -5.00
CA ASN A 121 -5.31 19.15 -3.93
C ASN A 121 -4.67 18.44 -2.72
N GLY A 122 -4.70 17.10 -2.69
CA GLY A 122 -4.28 16.29 -1.55
C GLY A 122 -5.39 16.13 -0.50
N GLU A 123 -6.63 16.42 -0.86
CA GLU A 123 -7.79 16.19 0.00
C GLU A 123 -8.15 14.70 -0.04
N ILE A 124 -8.22 14.08 1.13
CA ILE A 124 -8.44 12.64 1.25
C ILE A 124 -9.84 12.37 1.78
N SER A 125 -10.53 11.44 1.14
CA SER A 125 -11.81 10.90 1.59
C SER A 125 -11.75 9.37 1.69
N PHE A 126 -12.63 8.79 2.49
CA PHE A 126 -12.76 7.37 2.73
C PHE A 126 -14.20 6.98 2.45
N GLU A 127 -14.40 6.06 1.53
CA GLU A 127 -15.72 5.53 1.22
C GLU A 127 -15.76 4.04 1.53
N GLY A 128 -16.88 3.55 2.04
CA GLY A 128 -17.10 2.12 2.30
C GLY A 128 -16.55 1.61 3.64
N VAL A 129 -15.72 2.37 4.36
CA VAL A 129 -15.15 1.95 5.66
C VAL A 129 -15.78 2.74 6.81
N SER A 130 -16.31 2.06 7.79
CA SER A 130 -16.94 2.69 8.95
C SER A 130 -15.89 3.24 9.94
N GLU A 131 -16.29 4.27 10.70
CA GLU A 131 -15.47 4.82 11.80
C GLU A 131 -15.03 3.74 12.82
N LYS A 132 -15.87 2.74 13.03
CA LYS A 132 -15.57 1.62 13.93
C LYS A 132 -14.46 0.75 13.39
N GLU A 133 -14.46 0.45 12.08
CA GLU A 133 -13.42 -0.30 11.39
C GLU A 133 -12.10 0.48 11.39
N LEU A 134 -12.13 1.77 11.05
CA LEU A 134 -10.96 2.65 11.12
C LEU A 134 -10.37 2.69 12.53
N SER A 135 -11.22 2.85 13.55
CA SER A 135 -10.80 2.86 14.95
C SER A 135 -10.15 1.53 15.38
N PHE A 136 -10.62 0.40 14.84
CA PHE A 136 -10.01 -0.89 15.11
C PHE A 136 -8.66 -1.02 14.40
N LEU A 137 -8.58 -0.71 13.11
CA LEU A 137 -7.32 -0.77 12.35
C LEU A 137 -6.24 0.09 12.99
N TYR A 138 -6.60 1.26 13.51
CA TYR A 138 -5.68 2.15 14.20
C TYR A 138 -5.06 1.53 15.48
N LYS A 139 -5.78 0.61 16.12
CA LYS A 139 -5.29 -0.11 17.32
C LYS A 139 -4.42 -1.32 16.98
N VAL A 140 -4.52 -1.84 15.77
CA VAL A 140 -3.85 -3.10 15.38
C VAL A 140 -2.33 -3.08 15.62
N PRO A 141 -1.56 -2.03 15.29
CA PRO A 141 -0.13 -2.00 15.58
C PRO A 141 0.19 -2.18 17.09
N THR A 142 -0.64 -1.62 17.97
CA THR A 142 -0.46 -1.77 19.42
C THR A 142 -0.80 -3.18 19.89
N LEU A 143 -1.71 -3.88 19.22
CA LEU A 143 -2.02 -5.28 19.50
C LEU A 143 -0.92 -6.22 18.97
N ILE A 144 -0.32 -5.89 17.82
CA ILE A 144 0.76 -6.67 17.20
C ILE A 144 2.02 -6.63 18.06
N ARG A 145 2.45 -5.46 18.53
CA ARG A 145 3.77 -5.25 19.14
C ARG A 145 4.13 -6.23 20.27
N PRO A 146 3.31 -6.44 21.32
CA PRO A 146 3.65 -7.39 22.38
C PRO A 146 3.69 -8.84 21.88
N LYS A 147 2.78 -9.20 20.95
CA LYS A 147 2.73 -10.54 20.36
C LYS A 147 3.94 -10.78 19.45
N PHE A 148 4.36 -9.78 18.70
CA PHE A 148 5.58 -9.79 17.88
C PHE A 148 6.79 -10.12 18.75
N ASN A 149 6.99 -9.39 19.85
CA ASN A 149 8.11 -9.60 20.75
C ASN A 149 8.11 -11.03 21.31
N TYR A 150 6.95 -11.53 21.71
CA TYR A 150 6.81 -12.90 22.21
C TYR A 150 7.16 -13.95 21.15
N ILE A 151 6.66 -13.81 19.93
CA ILE A 151 6.94 -14.74 18.82
C ILE A 151 8.43 -14.72 18.48
N VAL A 152 9.01 -13.54 18.32
CA VAL A 152 10.43 -13.41 17.96
C VAL A 152 11.32 -14.00 19.07
N LYS A 153 11.01 -13.75 20.35
CA LYS A 153 11.78 -14.33 21.47
C LYS A 153 11.73 -15.86 21.51
N ASN A 154 10.59 -16.45 21.12
CA ASN A 154 10.45 -17.91 21.06
C ASN A 154 11.21 -18.54 19.90
N ILE A 155 11.25 -17.87 18.73
CA ILE A 155 11.96 -18.37 17.55
C ILE A 155 13.48 -18.11 17.65
N PHE A 156 13.86 -17.00 18.28
CA PHE A 156 15.23 -16.53 18.44
C PHE A 156 15.54 -16.25 19.92
N PRO A 157 15.68 -17.31 20.75
CA PRO A 157 15.91 -17.14 22.18
C PRO A 157 17.24 -16.43 22.52
N GLU A 158 18.19 -16.43 21.58
CA GLU A 158 19.48 -15.77 21.67
C GLU A 158 19.42 -14.24 21.55
N LEU A 159 18.37 -13.68 20.93
CA LEU A 159 18.27 -12.24 20.73
C LEU A 159 18.03 -11.51 22.07
N SER A 160 18.71 -10.38 22.22
CA SER A 160 18.45 -9.45 23.31
C SER A 160 17.09 -8.74 23.13
N GLN A 161 16.58 -8.13 24.20
CA GLN A 161 15.35 -7.33 24.10
C GLN A 161 15.52 -6.12 23.17
N GLU A 162 16.72 -5.58 23.10
CA GLU A 162 17.06 -4.46 22.22
C GLU A 162 17.00 -4.87 20.75
N ASP A 163 17.56 -6.04 20.41
CA ASP A 163 17.48 -6.60 19.05
C ASP A 163 16.04 -6.88 18.66
N ILE A 164 15.24 -7.47 19.55
CA ILE A 164 13.81 -7.73 19.30
C ILE A 164 13.07 -6.42 19.02
N ASN A 165 13.34 -5.37 19.80
CA ASN A 165 12.73 -4.06 19.58
C ASN A 165 13.17 -3.44 18.25
N PHE A 166 14.44 -3.61 17.88
CA PHE A 166 14.95 -3.17 16.57
C PHE A 166 14.18 -3.85 15.44
N HIS A 167 14.03 -5.17 15.47
CA HIS A 167 13.27 -5.91 14.47
C HIS A 167 11.78 -5.54 14.47
N ALA A 168 11.18 -5.27 15.64
CA ALA A 168 9.80 -4.83 15.73
C ALA A 168 9.58 -3.48 15.01
N VAL A 169 10.49 -2.51 15.18
CA VAL A 169 10.42 -1.21 14.49
C VAL A 169 10.58 -1.36 12.98
N LYS A 170 11.42 -2.30 12.53
CA LYS A 170 11.63 -2.56 11.10
C LYS A 170 10.48 -3.31 10.45
N SER A 171 9.81 -4.19 11.20
CA SER A 171 8.79 -5.11 10.69
C SER A 171 7.37 -4.56 10.79
N ILE A 172 7.02 -3.90 11.90
CA ILE A 172 5.65 -3.41 12.11
C ILE A 172 5.47 -2.09 11.35
N CYS A 173 4.71 -2.15 10.29
CA CYS A 173 4.34 -0.97 9.51
C CYS A 173 3.03 -0.41 10.05
N GLU A 174 3.12 0.73 10.72
CA GLU A 174 1.98 1.43 11.33
C GLU A 174 1.24 2.24 10.25
N THR A 175 0.66 1.54 9.27
CA THR A 175 -0.22 2.11 8.26
C THR A 175 -1.64 2.24 8.83
N ARG A 176 -2.39 3.30 8.42
CA ARG A 176 -3.71 3.62 8.97
C ARG A 176 -4.76 2.59 8.63
N PHE A 177 -4.76 2.12 7.38
CA PHE A 177 -5.83 1.29 6.81
C PHE A 177 -5.42 -0.14 6.55
N SER A 178 -4.13 -0.41 6.50
CA SER A 178 -3.60 -1.75 6.25
C SER A 178 -2.39 -2.07 7.13
N PRO A 179 -2.58 -2.18 8.47
CA PRO A 179 -1.49 -2.55 9.38
C PRO A 179 -0.77 -3.79 8.89
N THR A 180 0.55 -3.68 8.75
CA THR A 180 1.33 -4.67 8.01
C THR A 180 2.53 -5.14 8.84
N ILE A 181 2.87 -6.42 8.73
CA ILE A 181 4.13 -6.97 9.22
C ILE A 181 4.99 -7.30 8.01
N ASN A 182 6.17 -6.71 7.93
CA ASN A 182 7.18 -6.99 6.93
C ASN A 182 8.22 -7.95 7.51
N PHE A 183 8.42 -9.09 6.88
CA PHE A 183 9.31 -10.14 7.38
C PHE A 183 10.77 -9.97 6.97
N ASN A 184 11.10 -9.04 6.09
CA ASN A 184 12.45 -8.95 5.53
C ASN A 184 13.54 -8.89 6.60
N SER A 185 13.34 -8.09 7.67
CA SER A 185 14.35 -7.97 8.73
C SER A 185 14.51 -9.25 9.58
N LEU A 186 13.46 -10.07 9.69
CA LEU A 186 13.53 -11.37 10.35
C LEU A 186 14.13 -12.43 9.43
N PHE A 187 13.84 -12.35 8.13
CA PHE A 187 14.40 -13.27 7.14
C PHE A 187 15.88 -13.05 6.91
N ASP A 188 16.37 -11.83 7.09
CA ASP A 188 17.81 -11.55 7.10
C ASP A 188 18.55 -12.28 8.24
N LEU A 189 17.86 -12.64 9.35
CA LEU A 189 18.44 -13.44 10.44
C LEU A 189 18.57 -14.93 10.11
N VAL A 190 17.68 -15.44 9.26
CA VAL A 190 17.60 -16.90 8.97
C VAL A 190 18.15 -17.27 7.60
N LEU A 191 18.57 -16.28 6.80
CA LEU A 191 19.18 -16.45 5.49
C LEU A 191 18.51 -17.54 4.62
N GLU A 192 19.10 -18.74 4.57
CA GLU A 192 18.62 -19.86 3.76
C GLU A 192 17.82 -20.92 4.57
N ASP A 193 17.58 -20.70 5.87
CA ASP A 193 16.83 -21.62 6.72
C ASP A 193 15.33 -21.54 6.37
N SER A 194 14.91 -22.39 5.43
CA SER A 194 13.53 -22.46 4.95
C SER A 194 12.53 -22.84 6.04
N ASP A 195 12.93 -23.66 7.01
CA ASP A 195 12.05 -24.13 8.07
C ASP A 195 11.77 -23.02 9.09
N LYS A 196 12.81 -22.25 9.46
CA LYS A 196 12.62 -21.06 10.29
C LYS A 196 11.81 -19.97 9.59
N ARG A 197 12.01 -19.75 8.28
CA ARG A 197 11.18 -18.82 7.49
C ARG A 197 9.70 -19.24 7.55
N LYS A 198 9.42 -20.51 7.31
CA LYS A 198 8.07 -21.06 7.39
C LYS A 198 7.47 -20.94 8.78
N LEU A 199 8.27 -21.18 9.83
CA LEU A 199 7.85 -21.02 11.22
C LEU A 199 7.46 -19.57 11.54
N ILE A 200 8.26 -18.60 11.06
CA ILE A 200 7.95 -17.16 11.17
C ILE A 200 6.60 -16.88 10.53
N GLN A 201 6.41 -17.24 9.26
CA GLN A 201 5.16 -16.99 8.54
C GLN A 201 3.94 -17.57 9.26
N ILE A 202 3.97 -18.84 9.61
CA ILE A 202 2.86 -19.52 10.30
C ILE A 202 2.55 -18.86 11.65
N SER A 203 3.59 -18.49 12.40
CA SER A 203 3.41 -17.88 13.74
C SER A 203 2.73 -16.50 13.62
N PHE A 204 3.14 -15.69 12.66
CA PHE A 204 2.55 -14.38 12.44
C PHE A 204 1.17 -14.45 11.78
N GLU A 205 0.94 -15.39 10.87
CA GLU A 205 -0.39 -15.64 10.30
C GLU A 205 -1.39 -16.04 11.40
N LYS A 206 -1.00 -16.96 12.29
CA LYS A 206 -1.83 -17.33 13.45
C LYS A 206 -2.13 -16.12 14.32
N MET A 207 -1.12 -15.30 14.63
CA MET A 207 -1.29 -14.08 15.42
C MET A 207 -2.27 -13.10 14.76
N MET A 208 -2.17 -12.89 13.46
CA MET A 208 -3.05 -11.98 12.72
C MET A 208 -4.49 -12.51 12.67
N ASN A 209 -4.68 -13.84 12.54
CA ASN A 209 -6.00 -14.46 12.66
C ASN A 209 -6.62 -14.25 14.06
N GLU A 210 -5.82 -14.30 15.14
CA GLU A 210 -6.30 -13.96 16.49
C GLU A 210 -6.76 -12.49 16.58
N ILE A 211 -6.14 -11.58 15.85
CA ILE A 211 -6.56 -10.18 15.77
C ILE A 211 -7.89 -10.06 15.02
N ILE A 212 -8.10 -10.82 13.94
CA ILE A 212 -9.41 -10.88 13.27
C ILE A 212 -10.49 -11.39 14.22
N LEU A 213 -10.24 -12.48 14.93
CA LEU A 213 -11.20 -13.01 15.93
C LEU A 213 -11.54 -11.98 17.01
N LYS A 214 -10.54 -11.17 17.41
CA LYS A 214 -10.78 -10.05 18.32
C LYS A 214 -11.70 -9.00 17.69
N ALA A 215 -11.49 -8.62 16.44
CA ALA A 215 -12.37 -7.71 15.71
C ALA A 215 -13.81 -8.24 15.66
N GLU A 216 -13.99 -9.53 15.37
CA GLU A 216 -15.30 -10.18 15.36
C GLU A 216 -15.98 -10.11 16.73
N SER A 217 -15.22 -10.31 17.82
CA SER A 217 -15.74 -10.20 19.19
C SER A 217 -16.16 -8.76 19.56
N GLU A 218 -15.60 -7.76 18.88
CA GLU A 218 -15.97 -6.35 19.00
C GLU A 218 -17.13 -5.96 18.04
N GLY A 219 -17.73 -6.93 17.35
CA GLY A 219 -18.86 -6.74 16.44
C GLY A 219 -18.47 -6.28 15.03
N LEU A 220 -17.22 -6.55 14.61
CA LEU A 220 -16.70 -6.30 13.28
C LEU A 220 -16.55 -7.63 12.50
N LYS A 221 -17.62 -8.43 12.53
CA LYS A 221 -17.64 -9.72 11.85
C LYS A 221 -17.58 -9.52 10.34
N ASN A 222 -16.67 -10.23 9.69
CA ASN A 222 -16.43 -10.17 8.24
C ASN A 222 -15.98 -8.78 7.74
N SER A 223 -15.49 -7.90 8.61
CA SER A 223 -14.99 -6.58 8.20
C SER A 223 -13.57 -6.61 7.65
N PHE A 224 -12.79 -7.65 7.98
CA PHE A 224 -11.36 -7.69 7.65
C PHE A 224 -10.94 -9.03 7.04
N PHE A 225 -9.91 -8.98 6.22
CA PHE A 225 -9.23 -10.16 5.69
C PHE A 225 -7.71 -10.01 5.80
N LEU A 226 -7.00 -11.12 5.75
CA LEU A 226 -5.54 -11.14 5.66
C LEU A 226 -5.08 -11.21 4.21
N HIS A 227 -4.19 -10.31 3.85
CA HIS A 227 -3.46 -10.37 2.60
C HIS A 227 -2.01 -10.77 2.87
N ILE A 228 -1.55 -11.83 2.23
CA ILE A 228 -0.17 -12.30 2.29
C ILE A 228 0.48 -12.01 0.95
N SER A 229 1.53 -11.20 0.97
CA SER A 229 2.32 -10.90 -0.22
C SER A 229 3.62 -11.69 -0.17
N PRO A 230 3.78 -12.75 -0.96
CA PRO A 230 4.99 -13.53 -0.99
C PRO A 230 6.11 -12.78 -1.71
N ASN A 231 7.34 -12.94 -1.23
CA ASN A 231 8.52 -12.50 -1.95
C ASN A 231 8.85 -13.52 -3.05
N LEU A 232 8.30 -13.36 -4.24
CA LEU A 232 8.43 -14.29 -5.38
C LEU A 232 9.86 -14.34 -5.97
N GLY A 233 10.88 -14.39 -5.12
CA GLY A 233 12.27 -14.47 -5.53
C GLY A 233 12.92 -13.14 -5.93
N ASN A 234 12.21 -12.03 -5.81
CA ASN A 234 12.77 -10.70 -6.01
C ASN A 234 13.58 -10.29 -4.78
N LYS A 235 14.89 -10.10 -4.92
CA LYS A 235 15.79 -9.67 -3.83
C LYS A 235 15.38 -8.36 -3.16
N ASN A 236 14.65 -7.50 -3.88
CA ASN A 236 14.11 -6.24 -3.39
C ASN A 236 12.62 -6.32 -3.03
N GLY A 237 11.97 -7.45 -3.27
CA GLY A 237 10.57 -7.69 -2.94
C GLY A 237 10.34 -7.73 -1.44
N ARG A 238 9.08 -7.56 -1.05
CA ARG A 238 8.65 -7.63 0.34
C ARG A 238 7.83 -8.87 0.55
N GLU A 239 8.05 -9.51 1.68
CA GLU A 239 7.17 -10.52 2.18
C GLU A 239 6.45 -9.96 3.41
N THR A 240 5.15 -9.84 3.30
CA THR A 240 4.33 -9.12 4.28
C THR A 240 3.05 -9.89 4.56
N ILE A 241 2.54 -9.69 5.76
CA ILE A 241 1.16 -10.02 6.11
C ILE A 241 0.48 -8.75 6.60
N LYS A 242 -0.68 -8.43 6.04
CA LYS A 242 -1.45 -7.24 6.41
C LYS A 242 -2.92 -7.57 6.64
N LEU A 243 -3.54 -6.80 7.51
CA LEU A 243 -4.97 -6.79 7.74
C LEU A 243 -5.59 -5.66 6.90
N SER A 244 -6.58 -5.98 6.11
CA SER A 244 -7.29 -5.01 5.27
C SER A 244 -8.80 -5.16 5.46
N SER A 245 -9.54 -4.08 5.22
CA SER A 245 -11.01 -4.12 5.21
C SER A 245 -11.51 -4.96 4.03
N GLN A 246 -12.67 -5.62 4.19
CA GLN A 246 -13.29 -6.40 3.11
C GLN A 246 -13.76 -5.51 1.95
N ASP A 247 -14.10 -4.27 2.21
CA ASP A 247 -14.52 -3.32 1.18
C ASP A 247 -13.37 -2.90 0.24
N ASP A 248 -12.10 -3.24 0.61
CA ASP A 248 -10.94 -3.08 -0.27
C ASP A 248 -10.95 -4.04 -1.48
N ILE A 249 -11.76 -5.10 -1.43
CA ILE A 249 -11.93 -5.99 -2.57
C ILE A 249 -13.02 -5.35 -3.43
N GLY A 250 -12.60 -4.45 -4.30
CA GLY A 250 -13.48 -3.98 -5.36
C GLY A 250 -14.12 -5.20 -6.01
N SER A 251 -15.44 -5.23 -6.03
CA SER A 251 -16.23 -6.27 -6.68
C SER A 251 -15.64 -6.55 -8.06
N THR A 252 -15.00 -7.70 -8.17
CA THR A 252 -14.51 -8.28 -9.44
C THR A 252 -15.62 -8.40 -10.46
#